data_e45bcad47b5c11d8c6d54ce68004589d
#
_entry.id   e45bcad47b5c11d8c6d54ce68004589d
#
_cell.length_a   1.000
_cell.length_b   1.000
_cell.length_c   1.000
_cell.angle_alpha   90.00
_cell.angle_beta   90.00
_cell.angle_gamma   90.00
#
_symmetry.space_group_name_H-M   'P 1'
#
loop_
_entity.id
_entity.type
_entity.pdbx_description
1 polymer ?
#
loop_
_entity_poly.entity_id
_entity_poly.type
_entity_poly.pdbx_seq_one_letter_code
_entity_poly.pdbx_strand_id
1 'polypeptide(L)'
;MKRKALALLVAATLWTSPGVVGQTPNSAAPRHITLHEAVELALKHNHDVRLAGFSVDEKQHAKEAEKSSYFPSIHNDSNLARLTDTQLIQINAGSLGTVNGAPFPAESSILNQGGRTLTASGTQITQPLTSLLKIRRANDIAEAEVKASRSKAQLTTNDVALAVHEVYYAVLIAQAHHSATEARIQAAQDIESERVQQVKFGASLEQESIESRANSLQAQQELLTTDLQLTDLQLKLNDLTGLPLNTALDLDPSVGEVQESCPREECVVTAKNSHPEIQAARAEVEKAVAAVRLAKTDIWVPDVDAFGRYSYQNNVPFLARNFGTFGIHLSYDLFDAGHKHAVLHERESQLSEAKENLAKVSDEVELQVQTAYNKLERTQQMLKVSEEILALRHESNRVQQQELLRGAALKSQAATASAQEFEAKALLLQSQLDYARAHDEFVRAMGATPE
;
A
#
# COMPACT_ATOMS: atom_id res chain seq x y z
N MET A 1 -54.70 27.11 -30.13
CA MET A 1 -55.49 25.93 -30.60
C MET A 1 -54.55 24.85 -31.11
N LYS A 2 -54.83 23.64 -30.77
CA LYS A 2 -54.24 22.32 -31.10
C LYS A 2 -53.33 21.74 -30.04
N ARG A 3 -53.96 21.03 -29.09
CA ARG A 3 -53.40 20.02 -28.20
C ARG A 3 -53.04 18.78 -29.05
N LYS A 4 -51.87 18.23 -28.89
CA LYS A 4 -51.56 16.87 -29.32
C LYS A 4 -51.33 16.00 -28.08
N ALA A 5 -52.23 15.09 -27.86
CA ALA A 5 -52.13 14.05 -26.86
C ALA A 5 -51.09 13.00 -27.30
N LEU A 6 -50.17 12.65 -26.41
CA LEU A 6 -49.22 11.55 -26.59
C LEU A 6 -49.79 10.34 -25.89
N ALA A 7 -50.20 9.32 -26.67
CA ALA A 7 -50.70 8.05 -26.17
C ALA A 7 -49.54 7.17 -25.71
N LEU A 8 -49.55 6.77 -24.43
CA LEU A 8 -48.61 5.78 -23.86
C LEU A 8 -49.12 4.37 -24.26
N LEU A 9 -48.33 3.70 -25.10
CA LEU A 9 -48.51 2.29 -25.45
C LEU A 9 -47.74 1.45 -24.40
N VAL A 10 -48.45 0.81 -23.46
CA VAL A 10 -47.89 -0.16 -22.52
C VAL A 10 -47.80 -1.51 -23.27
N ALA A 11 -46.60 -1.89 -23.68
CA ALA A 11 -46.30 -3.24 -24.17
C ALA A 11 -45.92 -4.12 -22.99
N ALA A 12 -46.81 -5.04 -22.61
CA ALA A 12 -46.56 -6.08 -21.62
C ALA A 12 -45.64 -7.16 -22.28
N THR A 13 -44.33 -7.12 -21.99
CA THR A 13 -43.43 -8.21 -22.33
C THR A 13 -43.44 -9.26 -21.25
N LEU A 14 -43.99 -10.43 -21.55
CA LEU A 14 -43.86 -11.65 -20.77
C LEU A 14 -42.38 -12.04 -20.67
N TRP A 15 -41.78 -11.86 -19.49
CA TRP A 15 -40.46 -12.40 -19.17
C TRP A 15 -40.62 -13.90 -18.84
N THR A 16 -40.23 -14.75 -19.79
CA THR A 16 -39.92 -16.15 -19.50
C THR A 16 -38.56 -16.16 -18.80
N SER A 17 -38.54 -16.51 -17.51
CA SER A 17 -37.33 -16.72 -16.73
C SER A 17 -36.57 -17.90 -17.34
N PRO A 18 -35.30 -17.74 -17.78
CA PRO A 18 -34.45 -18.89 -18.05
C PRO A 18 -34.17 -19.57 -16.72
N GLY A 19 -34.44 -20.87 -16.63
CA GLY A 19 -34.14 -21.69 -15.45
C GLY A 19 -32.69 -21.51 -15.08
N VAL A 20 -32.43 -21.18 -13.83
CA VAL A 20 -31.11 -21.24 -13.22
C VAL A 20 -30.68 -22.71 -13.25
N VAL A 21 -29.93 -23.08 -14.27
CA VAL A 21 -29.15 -24.32 -14.25
C VAL A 21 -28.13 -24.10 -13.14
N GLY A 22 -28.33 -24.79 -12.01
CA GLY A 22 -27.36 -24.85 -10.94
C GLY A 22 -26.03 -25.32 -11.54
N GLN A 23 -25.06 -24.44 -11.64
CA GLN A 23 -23.68 -24.84 -11.91
C GLN A 23 -23.26 -25.68 -10.72
N THR A 24 -23.19 -27.00 -10.94
CA THR A 24 -22.40 -27.87 -10.07
C THR A 24 -21.01 -27.23 -9.97
N PRO A 25 -20.42 -27.11 -8.75
CA PRO A 25 -19.05 -26.66 -8.63
C PRO A 25 -18.18 -27.61 -9.47
N ASN A 26 -17.74 -27.12 -10.60
CA ASN A 26 -16.74 -27.81 -11.39
C ASN A 26 -15.49 -27.85 -10.50
N SER A 27 -15.17 -29.03 -9.97
CA SER A 27 -13.89 -29.23 -9.29
C SER A 27 -12.83 -29.09 -10.38
N ALA A 28 -12.44 -27.85 -10.64
CA ALA A 28 -11.32 -27.58 -11.53
C ALA A 28 -10.11 -28.33 -10.98
N ALA A 29 -9.34 -28.98 -11.87
CA ALA A 29 -8.09 -29.61 -11.50
C ALA A 29 -7.22 -28.62 -10.71
N PRO A 30 -6.48 -29.04 -9.68
CA PRO A 30 -5.61 -28.16 -8.92
C PRO A 30 -4.72 -27.36 -9.88
N ARG A 31 -4.66 -26.05 -9.66
CA ARG A 31 -3.81 -25.19 -10.48
C ARG A 31 -2.38 -25.31 -9.99
N HIS A 32 -1.50 -25.80 -10.86
CA HIS A 32 -0.07 -25.83 -10.57
C HIS A 32 0.50 -24.41 -10.63
N ILE A 33 1.20 -24.00 -9.59
CA ILE A 33 1.78 -22.64 -9.46
C ILE A 33 3.19 -22.77 -8.88
N THR A 34 4.16 -22.12 -9.56
CA THR A 34 5.52 -21.92 -9.04
C THR A 34 5.58 -20.72 -8.12
N LEU A 35 6.62 -20.63 -7.30
CA LEU A 35 6.85 -19.47 -6.41
C LEU A 35 6.93 -18.16 -7.21
N HIS A 36 7.70 -18.16 -8.30
CA HIS A 36 7.83 -16.99 -9.18
C HIS A 36 6.49 -16.55 -9.77
N GLU A 37 5.67 -17.49 -10.28
CA GLU A 37 4.33 -17.17 -10.79
C GLU A 37 3.41 -16.61 -9.67
N ALA A 38 3.52 -17.13 -8.45
CA ALA A 38 2.74 -16.63 -7.31
C ALA A 38 3.11 -15.18 -6.97
N VAL A 39 4.40 -14.83 -6.99
CA VAL A 39 4.89 -13.46 -6.79
C VAL A 39 4.42 -12.54 -7.92
N GLU A 40 4.55 -12.94 -9.19
CA GLU A 40 4.07 -12.13 -10.31
C GLU A 40 2.56 -11.86 -10.23
N LEU A 41 1.75 -12.87 -9.89
CA LEU A 41 0.31 -12.70 -9.72
C LEU A 41 -0.01 -11.74 -8.58
N ALA A 42 0.68 -11.87 -7.44
CA ALA A 42 0.50 -10.99 -6.30
C ALA A 42 0.87 -9.55 -6.66
N LEU A 43 2.04 -9.30 -7.23
CA LEU A 43 2.46 -7.94 -7.63
C LEU A 43 1.51 -7.28 -8.62
N LYS A 44 0.82 -8.08 -9.45
CA LYS A 44 -0.14 -7.59 -10.42
C LYS A 44 -1.53 -7.33 -9.84
N HIS A 45 -1.98 -8.15 -8.89
CA HIS A 45 -3.36 -8.18 -8.43
C HIS A 45 -3.56 -7.69 -6.99
N ASN A 46 -2.51 -7.70 -6.17
CA ASN A 46 -2.59 -7.30 -4.77
C ASN A 46 -3.05 -5.84 -4.62
N HIS A 47 -3.96 -5.62 -3.67
CA HIS A 47 -4.55 -4.31 -3.43
C HIS A 47 -3.55 -3.31 -2.87
N ASP A 48 -2.62 -3.73 -1.99
CA ASP A 48 -1.64 -2.83 -1.36
C ASP A 48 -0.64 -2.28 -2.38
N VAL A 49 -0.17 -3.11 -3.31
CA VAL A 49 0.71 -2.69 -4.42
C VAL A 49 -0.01 -1.68 -5.31
N ARG A 50 -1.28 -1.92 -5.63
CA ARG A 50 -2.10 -1.00 -6.43
C ARG A 50 -2.36 0.32 -5.72
N LEU A 51 -2.67 0.28 -4.41
CA LEU A 51 -2.86 1.48 -3.59
C LEU A 51 -1.57 2.30 -3.52
N ALA A 52 -0.42 1.65 -3.34
CA ALA A 52 0.88 2.30 -3.37
C ALA A 52 1.16 2.96 -4.74
N GLY A 53 0.81 2.30 -5.85
CA GLY A 53 0.87 2.87 -7.20
C GLY A 53 0.00 4.12 -7.34
N PHE A 54 -1.26 4.08 -6.93
CA PHE A 54 -2.15 5.25 -6.95
C PHE A 54 -1.64 6.40 -6.09
N SER A 55 -0.97 6.11 -4.95
CA SER A 55 -0.33 7.15 -4.14
C SER A 55 0.82 7.84 -4.89
N VAL A 56 1.59 7.10 -5.68
CA VAL A 56 2.62 7.68 -6.56
C VAL A 56 1.98 8.58 -7.62
N ASP A 57 0.91 8.12 -8.27
CA ASP A 57 0.19 8.89 -9.29
C ASP A 57 -0.41 10.17 -8.70
N GLU A 58 -1.01 10.08 -7.49
CA GLU A 58 -1.51 11.25 -6.75
C GLU A 58 -0.42 12.31 -6.58
N LYS A 59 0.76 11.92 -6.06
CA LYS A 59 1.87 12.86 -5.86
C LYS A 59 2.44 13.38 -7.17
N GLN A 60 2.45 12.56 -8.21
CA GLN A 60 2.88 12.97 -9.54
C GLN A 60 1.96 14.07 -10.11
N HIS A 61 0.63 13.88 -10.01
CA HIS A 61 -0.33 14.89 -10.47
C HIS A 61 -0.34 16.13 -9.58
N ALA A 62 -0.10 15.99 -8.26
CA ALA A 62 0.10 17.14 -7.38
C ALA A 62 1.32 17.98 -7.81
N LYS A 63 2.43 17.33 -8.18
CA LYS A 63 3.61 18.01 -8.74
C LYS A 63 3.28 18.72 -10.07
N GLU A 64 2.48 18.10 -10.93
CA GLU A 64 2.03 18.72 -12.19
C GLU A 64 1.14 19.94 -11.92
N ALA A 65 0.26 19.87 -10.92
CA ALA A 65 -0.57 20.99 -10.49
C ALA A 65 0.29 22.14 -9.97
N GLU A 66 1.28 21.88 -9.11
CA GLU A 66 2.24 22.90 -8.67
C GLU A 66 3.02 23.52 -9.83
N LYS A 67 3.45 22.68 -10.78
CA LYS A 67 4.15 23.16 -11.99
C LYS A 67 3.27 24.07 -12.86
N SER A 68 1.95 23.88 -12.86
CA SER A 68 1.03 24.75 -13.61
C SER A 68 1.04 26.19 -13.10
N SER A 69 1.39 26.41 -11.83
CA SER A 69 1.49 27.74 -11.21
C SER A 69 2.58 28.65 -11.81
N TYR A 70 3.49 28.10 -12.62
CA TYR A 70 4.43 28.93 -13.41
C TYR A 70 3.76 29.71 -14.54
N PHE A 71 2.61 29.24 -15.01
CA PHE A 71 1.92 29.82 -16.17
C PHE A 71 0.85 30.83 -15.74
N PRO A 72 0.46 31.74 -16.66
CA PRO A 72 -0.62 32.70 -16.36
C PRO A 72 -1.94 31.96 -16.12
N SER A 73 -2.67 32.39 -15.10
CA SER A 73 -4.03 31.96 -14.84
C SER A 73 -5.02 32.89 -15.53
N ILE A 74 -6.09 32.33 -16.10
CA ILE A 74 -7.20 33.09 -16.69
C ILE A 74 -8.44 32.77 -15.87
N HIS A 75 -9.04 33.81 -15.28
CA HIS A 75 -10.23 33.68 -14.46
C HIS A 75 -11.33 34.61 -14.98
N ASN A 76 -12.57 34.14 -15.00
CA ASN A 76 -13.74 34.92 -15.35
C ASN A 76 -14.72 34.96 -14.19
N ASP A 77 -15.04 36.18 -13.75
CA ASP A 77 -16.06 36.46 -12.76
C ASP A 77 -17.28 37.08 -13.45
N SER A 78 -18.42 36.44 -13.34
CA SER A 78 -19.67 36.94 -13.88
C SER A 78 -20.73 37.03 -12.79
N ASN A 79 -21.33 38.20 -12.64
CA ASN A 79 -22.34 38.48 -11.64
C ASN A 79 -23.61 39.05 -12.29
N LEU A 80 -24.76 38.48 -11.97
CA LEU A 80 -26.07 39.00 -12.29
C LEU A 80 -26.79 39.28 -10.97
N ALA A 81 -27.00 40.58 -10.68
CA ALA A 81 -27.66 40.98 -9.45
C ALA A 81 -28.95 41.76 -9.79
N ARG A 82 -30.00 41.54 -9.02
CA ARG A 82 -31.23 42.33 -9.06
C ARG A 82 -31.37 43.10 -7.76
N LEU A 83 -31.37 44.42 -7.88
CA LEU A 83 -31.58 45.30 -6.74
C LEU A 83 -33.08 45.31 -6.35
N THR A 84 -33.38 45.41 -5.08
CA THR A 84 -34.73 45.57 -4.56
C THR A 84 -35.30 46.94 -4.91
N ASP A 85 -34.40 47.95 -5.02
CA ASP A 85 -34.74 49.28 -5.44
C ASP A 85 -33.67 49.90 -6.34
N THR A 86 -33.98 50.96 -7.07
CA THR A 86 -33.06 51.71 -7.91
C THR A 86 -32.26 52.67 -7.03
N GLN A 87 -30.92 52.73 -7.29
CA GLN A 87 -30.07 53.72 -6.63
C GLN A 87 -30.30 55.08 -7.26
N LEU A 88 -30.60 56.07 -6.46
CA LEU A 88 -30.80 57.46 -6.86
C LEU A 88 -29.71 58.35 -6.29
N ILE A 89 -29.10 59.18 -7.13
CA ILE A 89 -28.23 60.30 -6.66
C ILE A 89 -29.06 61.57 -6.70
N GLN A 90 -29.25 62.18 -5.56
CA GLN A 90 -29.86 63.51 -5.45
C GLN A 90 -28.77 64.55 -5.39
N ILE A 91 -28.76 65.46 -6.38
CA ILE A 91 -27.88 66.61 -6.44
C ILE A 91 -28.74 67.84 -6.03
N ASN A 92 -28.49 68.36 -4.85
CA ASN A 92 -29.28 69.51 -4.36
C ASN A 92 -28.87 70.79 -5.08
N ALA A 93 -29.83 71.72 -5.22
CA ALA A 93 -29.56 73.05 -5.77
C ALA A 93 -28.38 73.75 -5.02
N GLY A 94 -27.43 74.23 -5.75
CA GLY A 94 -26.24 74.92 -5.19
C GLY A 94 -25.15 74.03 -4.60
N SER A 95 -25.33 72.62 -4.62
CA SER A 95 -24.36 71.73 -4.02
C SER A 95 -22.98 71.71 -4.70
N LEU A 96 -22.88 72.13 -5.92
CA LEU A 96 -21.64 72.26 -6.70
C LEU A 96 -21.09 73.65 -6.77
N GLY A 97 -21.60 74.61 -5.93
CA GLY A 97 -21.13 75.98 -5.86
C GLY A 97 -22.01 76.94 -6.63
N THR A 98 -21.46 78.14 -7.02
CA THR A 98 -22.14 79.19 -7.77
C THR A 98 -21.40 79.44 -9.09
N VAL A 99 -22.16 79.64 -10.17
CA VAL A 99 -21.64 80.10 -11.48
C VAL A 99 -22.31 81.36 -11.82
N ASN A 100 -21.52 82.44 -12.01
CA ASN A 100 -21.97 83.81 -12.23
C ASN A 100 -22.97 84.32 -11.17
N GLY A 101 -22.75 83.98 -9.91
CA GLY A 101 -23.62 84.38 -8.79
C GLY A 101 -24.92 83.55 -8.62
N ALA A 102 -25.23 82.62 -9.48
CA ALA A 102 -26.38 81.77 -9.39
C ALA A 102 -25.95 80.39 -8.84
N PRO A 103 -26.77 79.74 -8.00
CA PRO A 103 -26.48 78.41 -7.48
C PRO A 103 -26.41 77.33 -8.60
N PHE A 104 -25.40 76.44 -8.55
CA PHE A 104 -25.25 75.36 -9.52
C PHE A 104 -25.33 74.01 -8.82
N PRO A 105 -26.18 73.09 -9.28
CA PRO A 105 -27.28 73.32 -10.26
C PRO A 105 -28.33 74.30 -9.68
N ALA A 106 -29.07 74.97 -10.56
CA ALA A 106 -30.08 75.90 -10.13
C ALA A 106 -31.28 75.28 -9.41
N GLU A 107 -31.59 74.02 -9.76
CA GLU A 107 -32.63 73.22 -9.16
C GLU A 107 -32.05 71.86 -8.71
N SER A 108 -32.69 71.30 -7.67
CA SER A 108 -32.32 69.93 -7.25
C SER A 108 -32.68 68.93 -8.34
N SER A 109 -31.74 68.08 -8.68
CA SER A 109 -31.91 67.04 -9.72
C SER A 109 -31.68 65.66 -9.15
N ILE A 110 -32.59 64.73 -9.54
CA ILE A 110 -32.45 63.30 -9.17
C ILE A 110 -31.97 62.53 -10.39
N LEU A 111 -30.77 61.96 -10.26
CA LEU A 111 -30.20 61.07 -11.27
C LEU A 111 -30.48 59.63 -10.92
N ASN A 112 -31.23 58.94 -11.79
CA ASN A 112 -31.43 57.51 -11.66
C ASN A 112 -30.19 56.77 -12.12
N GLN A 113 -29.60 55.97 -11.25
CA GLN A 113 -28.36 55.23 -11.49
C GLN A 113 -28.57 53.89 -12.23
N GLY A 114 -29.49 53.83 -13.15
CA GLY A 114 -29.63 52.68 -14.03
C GLY A 114 -30.76 51.69 -13.67
N GLY A 115 -30.73 50.53 -14.22
CA GLY A 115 -31.77 49.54 -14.05
C GLY A 115 -31.63 48.72 -12.76
N ARG A 116 -32.74 48.09 -12.34
CA ARG A 116 -32.74 47.17 -11.19
C ARG A 116 -31.92 45.90 -11.42
N THR A 117 -31.60 45.56 -12.66
CA THR A 117 -30.78 44.39 -13.00
C THR A 117 -29.39 44.85 -13.44
N LEU A 118 -28.40 44.45 -12.66
CA LEU A 118 -26.98 44.71 -12.95
C LEU A 118 -26.33 43.43 -13.48
N THR A 119 -25.59 43.58 -14.55
CA THR A 119 -24.76 42.50 -15.09
C THR A 119 -23.31 42.98 -15.13
N ALA A 120 -22.43 42.22 -14.52
CA ALA A 120 -21.00 42.48 -14.61
C ALA A 120 -20.27 41.18 -14.94
N SER A 121 -19.33 41.25 -15.86
CA SER A 121 -18.45 40.11 -16.19
C SER A 121 -17.03 40.65 -16.35
N GLY A 122 -16.06 40.01 -15.71
CA GLY A 122 -14.66 40.36 -15.81
C GLY A 122 -13.80 39.14 -16.10
N THR A 123 -13.02 39.23 -17.17
CA THR A 123 -12.01 38.21 -17.44
C THR A 123 -10.65 38.77 -17.09
N GLN A 124 -9.91 38.11 -16.21
CA GLN A 124 -8.60 38.50 -15.74
C GLN A 124 -7.56 37.47 -16.10
N ILE A 125 -6.44 37.89 -16.62
CA ILE A 125 -5.22 37.12 -16.78
C ILE A 125 -4.24 37.60 -15.71
N THR A 126 -3.67 36.69 -14.95
CA THR A 126 -2.67 36.98 -13.91
C THR A 126 -1.44 36.13 -14.12
N GLN A 127 -0.26 36.76 -14.20
CA GLN A 127 1.04 36.11 -14.31
C GLN A 127 1.89 36.48 -13.09
N PRO A 128 2.27 35.49 -12.24
CA PRO A 128 3.22 35.75 -11.17
C PRO A 128 4.59 36.10 -11.73
N LEU A 129 5.29 37.06 -11.12
CA LEU A 129 6.63 37.48 -11.50
C LEU A 129 7.67 37.11 -10.45
N THR A 130 7.54 37.60 -9.23
CA THR A 130 8.47 37.29 -8.12
C THR A 130 8.08 36.01 -7.41
N SER A 131 6.80 35.68 -7.35
CA SER A 131 6.28 34.40 -6.80
C SER A 131 6.82 33.18 -7.54
N LEU A 132 7.41 33.34 -8.75
CA LEU A 132 8.12 32.25 -9.45
C LEU A 132 9.23 31.60 -8.60
N LEU A 133 9.90 32.37 -7.72
CA LEU A 133 10.89 31.82 -6.80
C LEU A 133 10.25 30.94 -5.74
N LYS A 134 9.09 31.33 -5.21
CA LYS A 134 8.29 30.55 -4.25
C LYS A 134 7.74 29.29 -4.91
N ILE A 135 7.17 29.40 -6.12
CA ILE A 135 6.67 28.31 -6.94
C ILE A 135 7.77 27.29 -7.22
N ARG A 136 9.00 27.74 -7.50
CA ARG A 136 10.13 26.84 -7.66
C ARG A 136 10.36 26.00 -6.41
N ARG A 137 10.32 26.61 -5.19
CA ARG A 137 10.49 25.88 -3.93
C ARG A 137 9.33 24.96 -3.63
N ALA A 138 8.10 25.34 -3.96
CA ALA A 138 6.94 24.45 -3.87
C ALA A 138 7.08 23.24 -4.81
N ASN A 139 7.58 23.43 -6.02
CA ASN A 139 7.91 22.33 -6.94
C ASN A 139 9.05 21.42 -6.41
N ASP A 140 10.09 21.98 -5.77
CA ASP A 140 11.14 21.18 -5.11
C ASP A 140 10.53 20.29 -4.00
N ILE A 141 9.57 20.83 -3.22
CA ILE A 141 8.81 20.07 -2.20
C ILE A 141 8.00 18.95 -2.86
N ALA A 142 7.21 19.26 -3.88
CA ALA A 142 6.38 18.28 -4.58
C ALA A 142 7.22 17.18 -5.25
N GLU A 143 8.40 17.53 -5.78
CA GLU A 143 9.35 16.53 -6.31
C GLU A 143 9.87 15.59 -5.24
N ALA A 144 10.23 16.11 -4.06
CA ALA A 144 10.66 15.29 -2.93
C ALA A 144 9.53 14.35 -2.46
N GLU A 145 8.26 14.82 -2.46
CA GLU A 145 7.10 13.97 -2.14
C GLU A 145 6.90 12.83 -3.15
N VAL A 146 7.11 13.08 -4.45
CA VAL A 146 7.07 12.01 -5.46
C VAL A 146 8.19 10.98 -5.21
N LYS A 147 9.41 11.41 -4.89
CA LYS A 147 10.51 10.52 -4.58
C LYS A 147 10.20 9.65 -3.35
N ALA A 148 9.71 10.27 -2.26
CA ALA A 148 9.32 9.56 -1.05
C ALA A 148 8.22 8.53 -1.33
N SER A 149 7.18 8.90 -2.09
CA SER A 149 6.08 8.00 -2.45
C SER A 149 6.56 6.81 -3.30
N ARG A 150 7.46 7.03 -4.26
CA ARG A 150 8.06 5.94 -5.06
C ARG A 150 8.85 4.96 -4.20
N SER A 151 9.66 5.47 -3.28
CA SER A 151 10.42 4.62 -2.36
C SER A 151 9.51 3.81 -1.44
N LYS A 152 8.41 4.41 -0.95
CA LYS A 152 7.38 3.70 -0.16
C LYS A 152 6.65 2.64 -0.99
N ALA A 153 6.35 2.92 -2.26
CA ALA A 153 5.73 1.94 -3.15
C ALA A 153 6.67 0.75 -3.43
N GLN A 154 7.96 0.99 -3.59
CA GLN A 154 8.96 -0.07 -3.72
C GLN A 154 9.01 -0.94 -2.46
N LEU A 155 8.98 -0.33 -1.27
CA LEU A 155 8.94 -1.06 -0.01
C LEU A 155 7.70 -1.95 0.08
N THR A 156 6.50 -1.43 -0.26
CA THR A 156 5.26 -2.23 -0.31
C THR A 156 5.39 -3.40 -1.29
N THR A 157 6.03 -3.20 -2.44
CA THR A 157 6.29 -4.27 -3.41
C THR A 157 7.17 -5.36 -2.80
N ASN A 158 8.26 -4.99 -2.12
CA ASN A 158 9.15 -5.93 -1.46
C ASN A 158 8.45 -6.70 -0.32
N ASP A 159 7.64 -6.00 0.47
CA ASP A 159 6.88 -6.60 1.59
C ASP A 159 5.81 -7.61 1.09
N VAL A 160 5.11 -7.28 -0.01
CA VAL A 160 4.14 -8.20 -0.62
C VAL A 160 4.84 -9.43 -1.21
N ALA A 161 5.97 -9.25 -1.91
CA ALA A 161 6.75 -10.38 -2.42
C ALA A 161 7.17 -11.31 -1.28
N LEU A 162 7.76 -10.75 -0.20
CA LEU A 162 8.16 -11.54 0.97
C LEU A 162 6.96 -12.26 1.60
N ALA A 163 5.81 -11.59 1.75
CA ALA A 163 4.61 -12.21 2.31
C ALA A 163 4.11 -13.40 1.47
N VAL A 164 4.24 -13.33 0.14
CA VAL A 164 3.92 -14.46 -0.75
C VAL A 164 4.88 -15.63 -0.51
N HIS A 165 6.19 -15.37 -0.45
CA HIS A 165 7.21 -16.40 -0.15
C HIS A 165 6.92 -17.08 1.19
N GLU A 166 6.67 -16.30 2.25
CA GLU A 166 6.36 -16.83 3.58
C GLU A 166 5.15 -17.77 3.59
N VAL A 167 4.06 -17.35 2.93
CA VAL A 167 2.84 -18.17 2.89
C VAL A 167 3.01 -19.38 1.98
N TYR A 168 3.71 -19.24 0.85
CA TYR A 168 4.02 -20.34 -0.06
C TYR A 168 4.82 -21.43 0.66
N TYR A 169 5.90 -21.06 1.35
CA TYR A 169 6.71 -21.98 2.13
C TYR A 169 5.92 -22.60 3.29
N ALA A 170 5.07 -21.81 3.96
CA ALA A 170 4.22 -22.33 5.02
C ALA A 170 3.24 -23.41 4.54
N VAL A 171 2.68 -23.27 3.32
CA VAL A 171 1.83 -24.31 2.70
C VAL A 171 2.62 -25.59 2.46
N LEU A 172 3.82 -25.49 1.88
CA LEU A 172 4.68 -26.66 1.63
C LEU A 172 5.08 -27.39 2.93
N ILE A 173 5.44 -26.62 3.97
CA ILE A 173 5.74 -27.16 5.30
C ILE A 173 4.52 -27.87 5.87
N ALA A 174 3.33 -27.26 5.80
CA ALA A 174 2.09 -27.87 6.30
C ALA A 174 1.73 -29.15 5.55
N GLN A 175 1.95 -29.23 4.23
CA GLN A 175 1.77 -30.46 3.43
C GLN A 175 2.72 -31.56 3.86
N ALA A 176 3.99 -31.23 4.14
CA ALA A 176 4.96 -32.21 4.63
C ALA A 176 4.60 -32.73 6.02
N HIS A 177 4.17 -31.84 6.92
CA HIS A 177 3.69 -32.23 8.24
C HIS A 177 2.41 -33.04 8.18
N HIS A 178 1.48 -32.76 7.27
CA HIS A 178 0.29 -33.58 7.03
C HIS A 178 0.69 -35.03 6.69
N SER A 179 1.59 -35.22 5.73
CA SER A 179 2.07 -36.56 5.34
C SER A 179 2.79 -37.29 6.48
N ALA A 180 3.57 -36.58 7.30
CA ALA A 180 4.22 -37.16 8.48
C ALA A 180 3.20 -37.58 9.56
N THR A 181 2.15 -36.77 9.76
CA THR A 181 1.08 -37.07 10.71
C THR A 181 0.26 -38.28 10.26
N GLU A 182 -0.02 -38.43 8.95
CA GLU A 182 -0.66 -39.67 8.42
C GLU A 182 0.16 -40.92 8.71
N ALA A 183 1.48 -40.87 8.50
CA ALA A 183 2.37 -41.99 8.84
C ALA A 183 2.37 -42.30 10.35
N ARG A 184 2.30 -41.26 11.20
CA ARG A 184 2.20 -41.37 12.65
C ARG A 184 0.88 -41.99 13.10
N ILE A 185 -0.25 -41.64 12.46
CA ILE A 185 -1.56 -42.27 12.72
C ILE A 185 -1.48 -43.78 12.43
N GLN A 186 -0.90 -44.15 11.28
CA GLN A 186 -0.75 -45.55 10.92
C GLN A 186 0.09 -46.31 11.97
N ALA A 187 1.21 -45.76 12.43
CA ALA A 187 2.03 -46.31 13.49
C ALA A 187 1.26 -46.45 14.82
N ALA A 188 0.51 -45.42 15.20
CA ALA A 188 -0.30 -45.45 16.44
C ALA A 188 -1.40 -46.52 16.39
N GLN A 189 -2.05 -46.69 15.23
CA GLN A 189 -3.06 -47.76 15.02
C GLN A 189 -2.45 -49.16 15.06
N ASP A 190 -1.27 -49.34 14.50
CA ASP A 190 -0.55 -50.63 14.59
C ASP A 190 -0.16 -50.95 16.04
N ILE A 191 0.31 -49.96 16.82
CA ILE A 191 0.57 -50.09 18.26
C ILE A 191 -0.71 -50.43 19.02
N GLU A 192 -1.81 -49.71 18.78
CA GLU A 192 -3.11 -49.97 19.42
C GLU A 192 -3.58 -51.40 19.17
N SER A 193 -3.55 -51.86 17.92
CA SER A 193 -3.96 -53.18 17.51
C SER A 193 -3.14 -54.27 18.20
N GLU A 194 -1.83 -54.08 18.31
CA GLU A 194 -0.91 -54.98 18.98
C GLU A 194 -1.17 -55.03 20.50
N ARG A 195 -1.36 -53.89 21.15
CA ARG A 195 -1.69 -53.81 22.59
C ARG A 195 -3.01 -54.51 22.93
N VAL A 196 -4.04 -54.30 22.10
CA VAL A 196 -5.32 -55.00 22.26
C VAL A 196 -5.16 -56.51 22.18
N GLN A 197 -4.31 -57.03 21.30
CA GLN A 197 -4.02 -58.47 21.23
C GLN A 197 -3.24 -58.92 22.43
N GLN A 198 -2.22 -58.21 22.88
CA GLN A 198 -1.42 -58.56 24.07
C GLN A 198 -2.27 -58.64 25.33
N VAL A 199 -3.24 -57.73 25.52
CA VAL A 199 -4.21 -57.74 26.62
C VAL A 199 -5.07 -59.04 26.57
N LYS A 200 -5.58 -59.42 25.38
CA LYS A 200 -6.37 -60.64 25.19
C LYS A 200 -5.62 -61.88 25.56
N PHE A 201 -4.29 -61.92 25.39
CA PHE A 201 -3.44 -63.03 25.76
C PHE A 201 -2.84 -62.90 27.18
N GLY A 202 -3.23 -61.88 27.96
CA GLY A 202 -2.71 -61.65 29.31
C GLY A 202 -1.25 -61.20 29.37
N ALA A 203 -0.70 -60.74 28.24
CA ALA A 203 0.69 -60.30 28.11
C ALA A 203 0.88 -58.76 28.31
N SER A 204 -0.20 -58.03 28.53
CA SER A 204 -0.18 -56.55 28.76
C SER A 204 -1.37 -56.18 29.65
N LEU A 205 -1.29 -55.00 30.30
CA LEU A 205 -2.35 -54.47 31.17
C LEU A 205 -3.42 -53.77 30.32
N GLU A 206 -4.69 -53.80 30.75
CA GLU A 206 -5.80 -53.12 30.12
C GLU A 206 -5.53 -51.59 30.01
N GLN A 207 -4.86 -51.02 31.02
CA GLN A 207 -4.45 -49.64 31.04
C GLN A 207 -3.57 -49.27 29.82
N GLU A 208 -2.64 -50.13 29.40
CA GLU A 208 -1.76 -49.91 28.24
C GLU A 208 -2.54 -49.90 26.92
N SER A 209 -3.62 -50.67 26.82
CA SER A 209 -4.52 -50.64 25.66
C SER A 209 -5.32 -49.34 25.61
N ILE A 210 -5.81 -48.86 26.76
CA ILE A 210 -6.52 -47.58 26.85
C ILE A 210 -5.57 -46.43 26.48
N GLU A 211 -4.34 -46.43 26.97
CA GLU A 211 -3.31 -45.43 26.66
C GLU A 211 -2.96 -45.40 25.16
N SER A 212 -2.76 -46.58 24.55
CA SER A 212 -2.47 -46.67 23.12
C SER A 212 -3.62 -46.15 22.25
N ARG A 213 -4.88 -46.38 22.68
CA ARG A 213 -6.06 -45.79 22.01
C ARG A 213 -6.12 -44.29 22.16
N ALA A 214 -5.80 -43.75 23.35
CA ALA A 214 -5.73 -42.28 23.56
C ALA A 214 -4.69 -41.63 22.64
N ASN A 215 -3.51 -42.25 22.51
CA ASN A 215 -2.45 -41.79 21.62
C ASN A 215 -2.87 -41.84 20.13
N SER A 216 -3.61 -42.88 19.72
CA SER A 216 -4.16 -42.99 18.35
C SER A 216 -5.17 -41.85 18.07
N LEU A 217 -6.07 -41.56 19.01
CA LEU A 217 -7.03 -40.45 18.89
C LEU A 217 -6.33 -39.07 18.89
N GLN A 218 -5.26 -38.93 19.69
CA GLN A 218 -4.47 -37.67 19.70
C GLN A 218 -3.79 -37.42 18.35
N ALA A 219 -3.23 -38.47 17.72
CA ALA A 219 -2.66 -38.33 16.37
C ALA A 219 -3.73 -37.96 15.33
N GLN A 220 -4.97 -38.51 15.45
CA GLN A 220 -6.08 -38.08 14.57
C GLN A 220 -6.49 -36.64 14.79
N GLN A 221 -6.50 -36.15 16.04
CA GLN A 221 -6.78 -34.75 16.35
C GLN A 221 -5.71 -33.82 15.74
N GLU A 222 -4.45 -34.22 15.79
CA GLU A 222 -3.34 -33.48 15.19
C GLU A 222 -3.48 -33.38 13.67
N LEU A 223 -3.92 -34.44 12.98
CA LEU A 223 -4.22 -34.37 11.53
C LEU A 223 -5.28 -33.34 11.23
N LEU A 224 -6.41 -33.33 11.95
CA LEU A 224 -7.48 -32.35 11.76
C LEU A 224 -6.98 -30.90 11.97
N THR A 225 -6.06 -30.70 12.91
CA THR A 225 -5.44 -29.40 13.17
C THR A 225 -4.56 -28.99 11.99
N THR A 226 -3.80 -29.91 11.42
CA THR A 226 -2.95 -29.66 10.24
C THR A 226 -3.79 -29.40 9.00
N ASP A 227 -4.92 -30.09 8.81
CA ASP A 227 -5.87 -29.84 7.72
C ASP A 227 -6.46 -28.44 7.80
N LEU A 228 -6.83 -28.00 9.01
CA LEU A 228 -7.33 -26.65 9.23
C LEU A 228 -6.27 -25.61 8.86
N GLN A 229 -5.03 -25.79 9.36
CA GLN A 229 -3.91 -24.90 9.05
C GLN A 229 -3.63 -24.82 7.54
N LEU A 230 -3.64 -25.97 6.86
CA LEU A 230 -3.44 -26.05 5.42
C LEU A 230 -4.53 -25.28 4.66
N THR A 231 -5.79 -25.44 5.05
CA THR A 231 -6.92 -24.72 4.45
C THR A 231 -6.77 -23.21 4.64
N ASP A 232 -6.44 -22.75 5.85
CA ASP A 232 -6.25 -21.32 6.15
C ASP A 232 -5.09 -20.71 5.35
N LEU A 233 -3.98 -21.45 5.23
CA LEU A 233 -2.82 -21.00 4.44
C LEU A 233 -3.13 -20.94 2.94
N GLN A 234 -3.88 -21.90 2.39
CA GLN A 234 -4.33 -21.87 1.01
C GLN A 234 -5.26 -20.68 0.72
N LEU A 235 -6.20 -20.40 1.62
CA LEU A 235 -7.06 -19.20 1.51
C LEU A 235 -6.23 -17.92 1.51
N LYS A 236 -5.23 -17.84 2.40
CA LYS A 236 -4.34 -16.67 2.48
C LYS A 236 -3.48 -16.52 1.22
N LEU A 237 -2.98 -17.61 0.65
CA LEU A 237 -2.21 -17.57 -0.59
C LEU A 237 -3.07 -17.13 -1.77
N ASN A 238 -4.31 -17.63 -1.87
CA ASN A 238 -5.27 -17.21 -2.89
C ASN A 238 -5.59 -15.71 -2.79
N ASP A 239 -5.78 -15.19 -1.58
CA ASP A 239 -6.02 -13.76 -1.33
C ASP A 239 -4.82 -12.91 -1.76
N LEU A 240 -3.61 -13.27 -1.34
CA LEU A 240 -2.38 -12.55 -1.71
C LEU A 240 -2.13 -12.53 -3.21
N THR A 241 -2.43 -13.64 -3.91
CA THR A 241 -2.24 -13.75 -5.37
C THR A 241 -3.41 -13.19 -6.19
N GLY A 242 -4.51 -12.79 -5.51
CA GLY A 242 -5.72 -12.30 -6.17
C GLY A 242 -6.51 -13.36 -6.90
N LEU A 243 -6.31 -14.64 -6.56
CA LEU A 243 -7.09 -15.76 -7.08
C LEU A 243 -8.42 -15.92 -6.30
N PRO A 244 -9.45 -16.57 -6.89
CA PRO A 244 -10.64 -16.92 -6.14
C PRO A 244 -10.29 -17.76 -4.91
N LEU A 245 -10.85 -17.44 -3.73
CA LEU A 245 -10.48 -18.04 -2.44
C LEU A 245 -10.61 -19.58 -2.41
N ASN A 246 -11.49 -20.15 -3.21
CA ASN A 246 -11.72 -21.59 -3.30
C ASN A 246 -10.90 -22.29 -4.40
N THR A 247 -9.87 -21.65 -4.95
CA THR A 247 -8.99 -22.26 -5.95
C THR A 247 -8.11 -23.31 -5.26
N ALA A 248 -8.19 -24.57 -5.73
CA ALA A 248 -7.26 -25.61 -5.31
C ALA A 248 -5.89 -25.34 -5.94
N LEU A 249 -4.84 -25.29 -5.11
CA LEU A 249 -3.47 -25.02 -5.56
C LEU A 249 -2.62 -26.29 -5.42
N ASP A 250 -1.79 -26.52 -6.43
CA ASP A 250 -0.71 -27.51 -6.44
C ASP A 250 0.62 -26.74 -6.54
N LEU A 251 1.42 -26.75 -5.47
CA LEU A 251 2.63 -25.94 -5.35
C LEU A 251 3.87 -26.74 -5.72
N ASP A 252 4.77 -26.14 -6.48
CA ASP A 252 6.07 -26.73 -6.79
C ASP A 252 6.97 -26.70 -5.53
N PRO A 253 7.45 -27.82 -5.03
CA PRO A 253 8.34 -27.87 -3.87
C PRO A 253 9.79 -27.43 -4.19
N SER A 254 10.12 -27.15 -5.46
CA SER A 254 11.47 -26.75 -5.83
C SER A 254 11.79 -25.35 -5.27
N VAL A 255 12.80 -25.31 -4.40
CA VAL A 255 13.35 -24.06 -3.88
C VAL A 255 14.54 -23.68 -4.76
N GLY A 256 14.59 -22.43 -5.22
CA GLY A 256 15.74 -21.90 -5.96
C GLY A 256 17.05 -22.03 -5.17
N GLU A 257 18.16 -22.14 -5.87
CA GLU A 257 19.47 -22.12 -5.21
C GLU A 257 19.66 -20.78 -4.50
N VAL A 258 19.91 -20.84 -3.18
CA VAL A 258 20.23 -19.65 -2.40
C VAL A 258 21.63 -19.15 -2.81
N GLN A 259 21.69 -17.94 -3.35
CA GLN A 259 22.95 -17.32 -3.74
C GLN A 259 23.82 -17.00 -2.50
N GLU A 260 25.14 -17.08 -2.67
CA GLU A 260 26.07 -16.71 -1.61
C GLU A 260 25.88 -15.24 -1.21
N SER A 261 25.76 -15.00 0.10
CA SER A 261 25.62 -13.65 0.64
C SER A 261 26.93 -12.87 0.61
N CYS A 262 26.85 -11.57 0.43
CA CYS A 262 27.99 -10.67 0.55
C CYS A 262 28.60 -10.71 1.98
N PRO A 263 29.86 -10.30 2.20
CA PRO A 263 30.39 -10.10 3.54
C PRO A 263 29.52 -9.15 4.36
N ARG A 264 29.31 -9.45 5.64
CA ARG A 264 28.37 -8.74 6.53
C ARG A 264 28.50 -7.20 6.48
N GLU A 265 29.73 -6.70 6.54
CA GLU A 265 30.00 -5.24 6.53
C GLU A 265 29.64 -4.59 5.19
N GLU A 266 29.90 -5.27 4.09
CA GLU A 266 29.59 -4.81 2.74
C GLU A 266 28.05 -4.77 2.51
N CYS A 267 27.33 -5.78 3.02
CA CYS A 267 25.87 -5.83 2.97
C CYS A 267 25.27 -4.62 3.71
N VAL A 268 25.75 -4.29 4.92
CA VAL A 268 25.26 -3.14 5.69
C VAL A 268 25.49 -1.83 4.92
N VAL A 269 26.68 -1.66 4.34
CA VAL A 269 27.00 -0.45 3.55
C VAL A 269 26.11 -0.34 2.32
N THR A 270 25.88 -1.45 1.63
CA THR A 270 25.02 -1.51 0.45
C THR A 270 23.57 -1.15 0.82
N ALA A 271 23.04 -1.75 1.88
CA ALA A 271 21.69 -1.46 2.37
C ALA A 271 21.53 0.03 2.75
N LYS A 272 22.48 0.61 3.50
CA LYS A 272 22.44 2.04 3.86
C LYS A 272 22.41 2.98 2.66
N ASN A 273 22.90 2.54 1.52
CA ASN A 273 22.91 3.36 0.31
C ASN A 273 21.66 3.19 -0.56
N SER A 274 21.11 1.97 -0.64
CA SER A 274 20.06 1.62 -1.61
C SER A 274 18.69 1.34 -0.99
N HIS A 275 18.58 1.14 0.34
CA HIS A 275 17.34 0.72 0.98
C HIS A 275 16.20 1.73 0.75
N PRO A 276 15.00 1.30 0.31
CA PRO A 276 13.90 2.20 0.00
C PRO A 276 13.43 3.06 1.19
N GLU A 277 13.45 2.53 2.44
CA GLU A 277 13.11 3.31 3.64
C GLU A 277 14.07 4.49 3.85
N ILE A 278 15.37 4.27 3.66
CA ILE A 278 16.38 5.33 3.77
C ILE A 278 16.21 6.35 2.65
N GLN A 279 15.89 5.89 1.42
CA GLN A 279 15.61 6.80 0.31
C GLN A 279 14.35 7.65 0.57
N ALA A 280 13.31 7.06 1.13
CA ALA A 280 12.10 7.79 1.55
C ALA A 280 12.44 8.83 2.62
N ALA A 281 13.20 8.47 3.66
CA ALA A 281 13.62 9.39 4.71
C ALA A 281 14.54 10.51 4.18
N ARG A 282 15.44 10.22 3.24
CA ARG A 282 16.25 11.24 2.54
C ARG A 282 15.37 12.21 1.76
N ALA A 283 14.35 11.72 1.05
CA ALA A 283 13.41 12.57 0.33
C ALA A 283 12.61 13.47 1.29
N GLU A 284 12.23 12.98 2.48
CA GLU A 284 11.58 13.83 3.50
C GLU A 284 12.53 14.93 4.03
N VAL A 285 13.84 14.65 4.16
CA VAL A 285 14.84 15.70 4.47
C VAL A 285 14.96 16.70 3.33
N GLU A 286 15.01 16.27 2.05
CA GLU A 286 15.00 17.16 0.89
C GLU A 286 13.79 18.09 0.90
N LYS A 287 12.60 17.54 1.17
CA LYS A 287 11.34 18.29 1.33
C LYS A 287 11.43 19.34 2.43
N ALA A 288 11.92 18.96 3.62
CA ALA A 288 12.07 19.88 4.74
C ALA A 288 13.08 21.01 4.45
N VAL A 289 14.20 20.70 3.77
CA VAL A 289 15.14 21.72 3.29
C VAL A 289 14.49 22.68 2.31
N ALA A 290 13.69 22.19 1.37
CA ALA A 290 12.95 23.03 0.43
C ALA A 290 11.91 23.91 1.14
N ALA A 291 11.22 23.38 2.16
CA ALA A 291 10.26 24.11 2.98
C ALA A 291 10.92 25.27 3.77
N VAL A 292 12.10 25.02 4.38
CA VAL A 292 12.89 26.09 5.03
C VAL A 292 13.29 27.19 4.03
N ARG A 293 13.72 26.78 2.82
CA ARG A 293 14.08 27.73 1.76
C ARG A 293 12.85 28.54 1.29
N LEU A 294 11.69 27.91 1.21
CA LEU A 294 10.44 28.59 0.87
C LEU A 294 10.08 29.62 1.95
N ALA A 295 10.11 29.26 3.23
CA ALA A 295 9.84 30.16 4.34
C ALA A 295 10.82 31.36 4.38
N LYS A 296 12.12 31.12 4.13
CA LYS A 296 13.11 32.20 4.00
C LYS A 296 12.81 33.13 2.81
N THR A 297 12.40 32.58 1.67
CA THR A 297 12.03 33.37 0.50
C THR A 297 10.81 34.25 0.79
N ASP A 298 9.83 33.73 1.54
CA ASP A 298 8.59 34.44 1.87
C ASP A 298 8.79 35.65 2.79
N ILE A 299 9.87 35.66 3.58
CA ILE A 299 10.24 36.79 4.42
C ILE A 299 10.75 37.99 3.58
N TRP A 300 11.58 37.70 2.58
CA TRP A 300 12.34 38.76 1.88
C TRP A 300 11.80 39.15 0.51
N VAL A 301 10.99 38.29 -0.13
CA VAL A 301 10.53 38.49 -1.49
C VAL A 301 9.06 38.93 -1.48
N PRO A 302 8.76 40.20 -1.90
CA PRO A 302 7.38 40.65 -2.07
C PRO A 302 6.71 39.88 -3.22
N ASP A 303 5.40 39.72 -3.13
CA ASP A 303 4.61 39.15 -4.22
C ASP A 303 4.32 40.22 -5.26
N VAL A 304 4.79 39.98 -6.49
CA VAL A 304 4.57 40.85 -7.64
C VAL A 304 3.94 40.06 -8.76
N ASP A 305 2.77 40.51 -9.21
CA ASP A 305 2.00 39.88 -10.26
C ASP A 305 1.71 40.89 -11.37
N ALA A 306 1.86 40.51 -12.63
CA ALA A 306 1.33 41.25 -13.76
C ALA A 306 -0.09 40.79 -14.04
N PHE A 307 -0.99 41.72 -14.25
CA PHE A 307 -2.36 41.38 -14.58
C PHE A 307 -2.92 42.20 -15.73
N GLY A 308 -3.86 41.62 -16.46
CA GLY A 308 -4.71 42.28 -17.45
C GLY A 308 -6.15 41.83 -17.22
N ARG A 309 -7.08 42.79 -17.13
CA ARG A 309 -8.51 42.53 -16.93
C ARG A 309 -9.34 43.23 -17.98
N TYR A 310 -10.21 42.48 -18.63
CA TYR A 310 -11.28 43.02 -19.45
C TYR A 310 -12.59 42.91 -18.68
N SER A 311 -13.28 44.09 -18.52
CA SER A 311 -14.53 44.18 -17.77
C SER A 311 -15.67 44.61 -18.69
N TYR A 312 -16.76 43.85 -18.64
CA TYR A 312 -18.06 44.21 -19.21
C TYR A 312 -19.04 44.47 -18.07
N GLN A 313 -19.78 45.59 -18.18
CA GLN A 313 -20.84 45.92 -17.23
C GLN A 313 -22.02 46.58 -17.90
N ASN A 314 -23.23 46.25 -17.47
CA ASN A 314 -24.46 46.80 -17.98
C ASN A 314 -25.32 47.35 -16.83
N ASN A 315 -26.00 48.47 -17.09
CA ASN A 315 -26.83 49.18 -16.12
C ASN A 315 -26.05 49.76 -14.92
N VAL A 316 -24.71 49.89 -15.00
CA VAL A 316 -23.90 50.62 -14.04
C VAL A 316 -23.72 52.04 -14.54
N PRO A 317 -24.26 53.05 -13.84
CA PRO A 317 -24.21 54.44 -14.31
C PRO A 317 -22.79 54.98 -14.28
N PHE A 318 -22.55 55.96 -15.17
CA PHE A 318 -21.30 56.71 -15.28
C PHE A 318 -20.02 55.89 -15.58
N LEU A 319 -20.13 54.59 -15.75
CA LEU A 319 -19.00 53.76 -16.10
C LEU A 319 -19.11 53.26 -17.54
N ALA A 320 -17.97 53.14 -18.20
CA ALA A 320 -17.91 52.59 -19.54
C ALA A 320 -18.42 51.14 -19.53
N ARG A 321 -19.24 50.76 -20.52
CA ARG A 321 -19.80 49.43 -20.62
C ARG A 321 -18.70 48.36 -20.77
N ASN A 322 -17.64 48.68 -21.48
CA ASN A 322 -16.48 47.85 -21.72
C ASN A 322 -15.22 48.63 -21.46
N PHE A 323 -14.30 48.07 -20.68
CA PHE A 323 -12.97 48.67 -20.48
C PHE A 323 -11.94 47.59 -20.11
N GLY A 324 -10.70 47.85 -20.48
CA GLY A 324 -9.55 47.04 -20.11
C GLY A 324 -8.72 47.74 -19.05
N THR A 325 -8.22 46.97 -18.09
CA THR A 325 -7.25 47.42 -17.09
C THR A 325 -6.05 46.49 -17.16
N PHE A 326 -4.85 47.01 -17.15
CA PHE A 326 -3.62 46.25 -17.04
C PHE A 326 -2.67 46.95 -16.08
N GLY A 327 -1.85 46.14 -15.41
CA GLY A 327 -0.94 46.69 -14.40
C GLY A 327 -0.09 45.65 -13.72
N ILE A 328 0.61 46.11 -12.71
CA ILE A 328 1.41 45.28 -11.82
C ILE A 328 0.82 45.45 -10.42
N HIS A 329 0.58 44.36 -9.76
CA HIS A 329 0.18 44.30 -8.36
C HIS A 329 1.39 43.90 -7.52
N LEU A 330 1.69 44.69 -6.47
CA LEU A 330 2.73 44.40 -5.49
C LEU A 330 2.09 44.29 -4.12
N SER A 331 2.33 43.15 -3.44
CA SER A 331 1.89 42.91 -2.07
C SER A 331 3.10 42.54 -1.21
N TYR A 332 3.24 43.23 -0.08
CA TYR A 332 4.30 42.97 0.89
C TYR A 332 3.85 43.36 2.32
N ASP A 333 3.96 42.40 3.23
CA ASP A 333 3.63 42.64 4.65
C ASP A 333 4.79 43.37 5.32
N LEU A 334 4.60 44.64 5.60
CA LEU A 334 5.60 45.45 6.30
C LEU A 334 5.72 45.09 7.79
N PHE A 335 4.63 44.60 8.39
CA PHE A 335 4.58 44.17 9.78
C PHE A 335 3.55 43.05 9.95
N ASP A 336 3.98 41.90 10.43
CA ASP A 336 3.17 40.69 10.62
C ASP A 336 3.23 40.15 12.05
N ALA A 337 3.64 40.98 13.01
CA ALA A 337 3.85 40.59 14.44
C ALA A 337 4.78 39.38 14.63
N GLY A 338 5.69 39.14 13.69
CA GLY A 338 6.66 38.03 13.76
C GLY A 338 6.17 36.69 13.22
N HIS A 339 4.99 36.65 12.58
CA HIS A 339 4.39 35.43 12.04
C HIS A 339 5.35 34.66 11.09
N LYS A 340 5.92 35.34 10.09
CA LYS A 340 6.85 34.73 9.13
C LYS A 340 8.10 34.14 9.77
N HIS A 341 8.62 34.81 10.83
CA HIS A 341 9.76 34.28 11.60
C HIS A 341 9.38 33.04 12.41
N ALA A 342 8.20 33.05 13.02
CA ALA A 342 7.69 31.86 13.74
C ALA A 342 7.49 30.67 12.80
N VAL A 343 6.94 30.90 11.60
CA VAL A 343 6.83 29.85 10.56
C VAL A 343 8.23 29.36 10.13
N LEU A 344 9.21 30.26 9.96
CA LEU A 344 10.58 29.82 9.64
C LEU A 344 11.15 28.90 10.73
N HIS A 345 11.02 29.26 11.99
CA HIS A 345 11.48 28.41 13.10
C HIS A 345 10.74 27.08 13.21
N GLU A 346 9.44 27.06 12.90
CA GLU A 346 8.67 25.81 12.75
C GLU A 346 9.29 24.91 11.66
N ARG A 347 9.58 25.45 10.48
CA ARG A 347 10.19 24.68 9.39
C ARG A 347 11.62 24.22 9.71
N GLU A 348 12.40 25.01 10.46
CA GLU A 348 13.74 24.61 10.93
C GLU A 348 13.66 23.47 11.95
N SER A 349 12.65 23.48 12.81
CA SER A 349 12.38 22.37 13.74
C SER A 349 11.96 21.10 13.01
N GLN A 350 11.07 21.20 11.99
CA GLN A 350 10.68 20.09 11.13
C GLN A 350 11.86 19.51 10.33
N LEU A 351 12.81 20.35 9.89
CA LEU A 351 14.04 19.89 9.27
C LEU A 351 14.94 19.10 10.26
N SER A 352 15.01 19.54 11.49
CA SER A 352 15.77 18.84 12.53
C SER A 352 15.15 17.49 12.85
N GLU A 353 13.81 17.42 12.95
CA GLU A 353 13.04 16.18 13.12
C GLU A 353 13.26 15.22 11.94
N ALA A 354 13.20 15.71 10.70
CA ALA A 354 13.43 14.89 9.51
C ALA A 354 14.84 14.30 9.46
N LYS A 355 15.86 15.05 9.91
CA LYS A 355 17.25 14.56 9.99
C LYS A 355 17.42 13.48 11.05
N GLU A 356 16.80 13.68 12.21
CA GLU A 356 16.84 12.70 13.30
C GLU A 356 16.10 11.41 12.87
N ASN A 357 14.97 11.55 12.22
CA ASN A 357 14.25 10.41 11.65
C ASN A 357 15.10 9.63 10.60
N LEU A 358 15.85 10.34 9.75
CA LEU A 358 16.78 9.68 8.82
C LEU A 358 17.87 8.89 9.54
N ALA A 359 18.44 9.44 10.63
CA ALA A 359 19.41 8.74 11.45
C ALA A 359 18.79 7.47 12.07
N LYS A 360 17.63 7.62 12.70
CA LYS A 360 16.86 6.52 13.28
C LYS A 360 16.59 5.40 12.26
N VAL A 361 16.04 5.73 11.10
CA VAL A 361 15.75 4.76 10.02
C VAL A 361 17.04 4.08 9.53
N SER A 362 18.16 4.82 9.45
CA SER A 362 19.45 4.22 9.08
C SER A 362 19.92 3.18 10.09
N ASP A 363 19.74 3.44 11.39
CA ASP A 363 20.12 2.50 12.45
C ASP A 363 19.16 1.30 12.50
N GLU A 364 17.85 1.51 12.26
CA GLU A 364 16.86 0.45 12.16
C GLU A 364 17.16 -0.50 10.98
N VAL A 365 17.49 0.04 9.81
CA VAL A 365 17.88 -0.78 8.64
C VAL A 365 19.17 -1.56 8.94
N GLU A 366 20.18 -0.95 9.56
CA GLU A 366 21.38 -1.68 9.97
C GLU A 366 21.04 -2.86 10.89
N LEU A 367 20.18 -2.63 11.91
CA LEU A 367 19.73 -3.68 12.82
C LEU A 367 18.99 -4.79 12.08
N GLN A 368 18.09 -4.44 11.14
CA GLN A 368 17.36 -5.41 10.32
C GLN A 368 18.32 -6.29 9.49
N VAL A 369 19.30 -5.67 8.81
CA VAL A 369 20.29 -6.41 8.01
C VAL A 369 21.10 -7.36 8.88
N GLN A 370 21.61 -6.89 10.02
CA GLN A 370 22.42 -7.73 10.93
C GLN A 370 21.59 -8.88 11.51
N THR A 371 20.33 -8.63 11.86
CA THR A 371 19.41 -9.65 12.38
C THR A 371 19.10 -10.70 11.32
N ALA A 372 18.79 -10.29 10.09
CA ALA A 372 18.51 -11.18 8.99
C ALA A 372 19.76 -12.02 8.60
N TYR A 373 20.95 -11.39 8.58
CA TYR A 373 22.21 -12.09 8.35
C TYR A 373 22.48 -13.19 9.40
N ASN A 374 22.32 -12.87 10.69
CA ASN A 374 22.46 -13.85 11.76
C ASN A 374 21.44 -15.02 11.63
N LYS A 375 20.21 -14.70 11.23
CA LYS A 375 19.17 -15.71 10.99
C LYS A 375 19.58 -16.64 9.84
N LEU A 376 20.07 -16.07 8.74
CA LEU A 376 20.53 -16.82 7.58
C LEU A 376 21.66 -17.79 7.94
N GLU A 377 22.69 -17.34 8.67
CA GLU A 377 23.79 -18.21 9.13
C GLU A 377 23.27 -19.36 10.05
N ARG A 378 22.31 -19.08 10.93
CA ARG A 378 21.78 -20.09 11.85
C ARG A 378 20.89 -21.10 11.16
N THR A 379 20.03 -20.67 10.26
CA THR A 379 19.16 -21.59 9.49
C THR A 379 19.99 -22.49 8.57
N GLN A 380 21.10 -22.01 8.01
CA GLN A 380 22.04 -22.85 7.27
C GLN A 380 22.67 -23.95 8.13
N GLN A 381 23.00 -23.63 9.40
CA GLN A 381 23.50 -24.64 10.34
C GLN A 381 22.41 -25.67 10.71
N MET A 382 21.16 -25.21 10.91
CA MET A 382 20.02 -26.09 11.19
C MET A 382 19.76 -27.03 10.03
N LEU A 383 19.87 -26.57 8.79
CA LEU A 383 19.71 -27.42 7.60
C LEU A 383 20.68 -28.59 7.60
N LYS A 384 21.96 -28.35 7.86
CA LYS A 384 22.99 -29.43 7.93
C LYS A 384 22.67 -30.47 9.00
N VAL A 385 22.21 -30.02 10.17
CA VAL A 385 21.80 -30.93 11.25
C VAL A 385 20.57 -31.77 10.85
N SER A 386 19.60 -31.17 10.15
CA SER A 386 18.41 -31.90 9.68
C SER A 386 18.73 -32.95 8.61
N GLU A 387 19.73 -32.68 7.75
CA GLU A 387 20.26 -33.66 6.79
C GLU A 387 20.85 -34.91 7.51
N GLU A 388 21.65 -34.67 8.56
CA GLU A 388 22.20 -35.77 9.37
C GLU A 388 21.11 -36.55 10.10
N ILE A 389 20.11 -35.87 10.67
CA ILE A 389 18.97 -36.51 11.32
C ILE A 389 18.24 -37.42 10.34
N LEU A 390 17.92 -36.93 9.13
CA LEU A 390 17.25 -37.75 8.12
C LEU A 390 18.08 -39.00 7.75
N ALA A 391 19.40 -38.82 7.53
CA ALA A 391 20.28 -39.96 7.21
C ALA A 391 20.25 -41.06 8.30
N LEU A 392 20.31 -40.65 9.58
CA LEU A 392 20.21 -41.60 10.71
C LEU A 392 18.85 -42.26 10.83
N ARG A 393 17.75 -41.52 10.61
CA ARG A 393 16.38 -42.06 10.66
C ARG A 393 16.10 -43.03 9.51
N HIS A 394 16.60 -42.72 8.32
CA HIS A 394 16.52 -43.57 7.15
C HIS A 394 17.22 -44.93 7.42
N GLU A 395 18.44 -44.88 7.96
CA GLU A 395 19.20 -46.10 8.31
C GLU A 395 18.49 -46.89 9.44
N SER A 396 17.97 -46.23 10.45
CA SER A 396 17.18 -46.86 11.51
C SER A 396 15.95 -47.59 10.97
N ASN A 397 15.19 -46.93 10.07
CA ASN A 397 14.02 -47.55 9.43
C ASN A 397 14.45 -48.76 8.57
N ARG A 398 15.52 -48.65 7.79
CA ARG A 398 16.06 -49.74 6.98
C ARG A 398 16.37 -50.98 7.84
N VAL A 399 17.05 -50.79 8.98
CA VAL A 399 17.37 -51.87 9.92
C VAL A 399 16.10 -52.48 10.49
N GLN A 400 15.14 -51.69 10.98
CA GLN A 400 13.89 -52.17 11.56
C GLN A 400 13.02 -52.95 10.55
N GLN A 401 12.98 -52.55 9.29
CA GLN A 401 12.29 -53.25 8.22
C GLN A 401 12.96 -54.64 7.94
N GLN A 402 14.29 -54.70 7.97
CA GLN A 402 15.00 -55.98 7.82
C GLN A 402 14.77 -56.92 8.98
N GLU A 403 14.75 -56.41 10.21
CA GLU A 403 14.46 -57.19 11.42
C GLU A 403 13.01 -57.72 11.41
N LEU A 404 12.04 -56.92 10.95
CA LEU A 404 10.65 -57.35 10.76
C LEU A 404 10.57 -58.51 9.77
N LEU A 405 11.26 -58.42 8.61
CA LEU A 405 11.29 -59.52 7.62
C LEU A 405 11.91 -60.81 8.15
N ARG A 406 12.80 -60.73 9.13
CA ARG A 406 13.42 -61.87 9.81
C ARG A 406 12.59 -62.35 10.99
N GLY A 407 11.47 -61.72 11.32
CA GLY A 407 10.65 -62.04 12.49
C GLY A 407 11.29 -61.66 13.83
N ALA A 408 12.32 -60.79 13.80
CA ALA A 408 13.05 -60.31 14.99
C ALA A 408 12.50 -59.01 15.57
N ALA A 409 11.66 -58.27 14.81
CA ALA A 409 11.00 -57.06 15.26
C ALA A 409 9.48 -57.16 15.15
N LEU A 410 8.75 -56.35 15.93
CA LEU A 410 7.30 -56.23 15.88
C LEU A 410 6.89 -55.28 14.75
N LYS A 411 5.66 -55.46 14.24
CA LYS A 411 5.11 -54.59 13.20
C LYS A 411 5.01 -53.12 13.67
N SER A 412 4.64 -52.93 14.94
CA SER A 412 4.57 -51.60 15.58
C SER A 412 5.93 -50.89 15.63
N GLN A 413 7.02 -51.62 15.85
CA GLN A 413 8.38 -51.09 15.87
C GLN A 413 8.80 -50.59 14.47
N ALA A 414 8.54 -51.40 13.45
CA ALA A 414 8.83 -51.04 12.07
C ALA A 414 7.96 -49.84 11.59
N ALA A 415 6.67 -49.82 11.97
CA ALA A 415 5.78 -48.71 11.68
C ALA A 415 6.23 -47.41 12.39
N THR A 416 6.69 -47.51 13.65
CA THR A 416 7.24 -46.35 14.40
C THR A 416 8.51 -45.81 13.73
N ALA A 417 9.43 -46.68 13.30
CA ALA A 417 10.65 -46.28 12.61
C ALA A 417 10.33 -45.58 11.26
N SER A 418 9.33 -46.10 10.53
CA SER A 418 8.84 -45.46 9.30
C SER A 418 8.24 -44.07 9.58
N ALA A 419 7.38 -43.95 10.60
CA ALA A 419 6.81 -42.63 10.97
C ALA A 419 7.89 -41.63 11.36
N GLN A 420 8.92 -42.04 12.10
CA GLN A 420 10.07 -41.19 12.45
C GLN A 420 10.90 -40.76 11.23
N GLU A 421 11.00 -41.60 10.19
CA GLU A 421 11.63 -41.22 8.94
C GLU A 421 10.80 -40.15 8.18
N PHE A 422 9.46 -40.29 8.12
CA PHE A 422 8.58 -39.29 7.53
C PHE A 422 8.64 -37.95 8.28
N GLU A 423 8.69 -37.99 9.61
CA GLU A 423 8.88 -36.82 10.45
C GLU A 423 10.24 -36.13 10.18
N ALA A 424 11.32 -36.90 10.02
CA ALA A 424 12.63 -36.38 9.65
C ALA A 424 12.67 -35.79 8.25
N LYS A 425 11.92 -36.36 7.28
CA LYS A 425 11.73 -35.76 5.94
C LYS A 425 11.00 -34.41 6.01
N ALA A 426 9.94 -34.34 6.80
CA ALA A 426 9.21 -33.08 7.00
C ALA A 426 10.10 -32.06 7.69
N LEU A 427 10.91 -32.43 8.69
CA LEU A 427 11.87 -31.54 9.35
C LEU A 427 12.95 -31.04 8.40
N LEU A 428 13.48 -31.89 7.51
CA LEU A 428 14.45 -31.47 6.51
C LEU A 428 13.84 -30.44 5.54
N LEU A 429 12.65 -30.73 4.99
CA LEU A 429 11.97 -29.79 4.10
C LEU A 429 11.69 -28.46 4.82
N GLN A 430 11.22 -28.52 6.06
CA GLN A 430 11.04 -27.32 6.88
C GLN A 430 12.35 -26.55 7.02
N SER A 431 13.47 -27.22 7.33
CA SER A 431 14.78 -26.55 7.48
C SER A 431 15.28 -25.94 6.16
N GLN A 432 15.02 -26.58 5.02
CA GLN A 432 15.31 -26.05 3.68
C GLN A 432 14.49 -24.77 3.40
N LEU A 433 13.20 -24.81 3.66
CA LEU A 433 12.30 -23.67 3.44
C LEU A 433 12.54 -22.54 4.45
N ASP A 434 12.89 -22.86 5.70
CA ASP A 434 13.29 -21.85 6.71
C ASP A 434 14.62 -21.15 6.32
N TYR A 435 15.55 -21.86 5.69
CA TYR A 435 16.77 -21.27 5.16
C TYR A 435 16.48 -20.37 3.95
N ALA A 436 15.62 -20.81 3.02
CA ALA A 436 15.17 -19.98 1.89
C ALA A 436 14.42 -18.73 2.37
N ARG A 437 13.51 -18.87 3.33
CA ARG A 437 12.81 -17.74 3.94
C ARG A 437 13.76 -16.76 4.60
N ALA A 438 14.77 -17.25 5.33
CA ALA A 438 15.78 -16.39 5.94
C ALA A 438 16.61 -15.64 4.90
N HIS A 439 16.85 -16.25 3.74
CA HIS A 439 17.49 -15.57 2.60
C HIS A 439 16.58 -14.49 2.02
N ASP A 440 15.30 -14.74 1.82
CA ASP A 440 14.35 -13.77 1.30
C ASP A 440 14.16 -12.58 2.25
N GLU A 441 14.08 -12.84 3.55
CA GLU A 441 14.09 -11.81 4.59
C GLU A 441 15.38 -10.97 4.55
N PHE A 442 16.53 -11.60 4.29
CA PHE A 442 17.80 -10.92 4.14
C PHE A 442 17.81 -10.05 2.88
N VAL A 443 17.35 -10.55 1.73
CA VAL A 443 17.22 -9.79 0.48
C VAL A 443 16.32 -8.57 0.68
N ARG A 444 15.18 -8.75 1.35
CA ARG A 444 14.28 -7.64 1.71
C ARG A 444 14.96 -6.64 2.64
N ALA A 445 15.70 -7.10 3.66
CA ALA A 445 16.46 -6.23 4.57
C ALA A 445 17.57 -5.45 3.86
N MET A 446 18.09 -5.96 2.75
CA MET A 446 19.00 -5.24 1.84
C MET A 446 18.29 -4.19 0.98
N GLY A 447 16.95 -4.16 0.98
CA GLY A 447 16.10 -3.25 0.20
C GLY A 447 15.77 -3.75 -1.20
N ALA A 448 16.06 -5.01 -1.52
CA ALA A 448 15.71 -5.64 -2.79
C ALA A 448 14.38 -6.43 -2.69
N THR A 449 13.79 -6.75 -3.84
CA THR A 449 12.63 -7.62 -3.92
C THR A 449 13.10 -9.08 -3.95
N PRO A 450 12.60 -9.98 -3.08
CA PRO A 450 12.81 -11.42 -3.22
C PRO A 450 12.26 -11.93 -4.56
N GLU A 451 13.01 -12.80 -5.25
CA GLU A 451 12.67 -13.34 -6.57
C GLU A 451 12.12 -14.79 -6.48
#